data_4b11ae197718618feabe0c711da55ae2
#
_entry.id   4b11ae197718618feabe0c711da55ae2
#
_cell.length_a   1.000
_cell.length_b   1.000
_cell.length_c   1.000
_cell.angle_alpha   90.00
_cell.angle_beta   90.00
_cell.angle_gamma   90.00
#
_symmetry.space_group_name_H-M   'P 1'
#
loop_
_entity.id
_entity.type
_entity.pdbx_description
1 polymer ?
#
loop_
_entity_poly.entity_id
_entity_poly.type
_entity_poly.pdbx_seq_one_letter_code
_entity_poly.pdbx_strand_id
1 'polypeptide(L)'
;MADDRITTFRAPRADCDAEFTEKRSRFIGSVRTVLSADEAAEIIKKFPEIYPKANHHCWAYRIGTGTALEHCSDAGEPSGTAGRPILGVIKRHELTNTLIVVTRYFGGIKLGVRGLIDAYKAAAELAVEQAGAVEMEFHNALLLRCGYDYSKTLDTTLRKWGFTEERIKTEYGEDVSVRLEVPLSMRRSRRCARARSSRSANGTKRR
;
A
#
# COMPACT_ATOMS: atom_id res chain seq x y z
N MET A 1 3.44 -23.49 15.15
CA MET A 1 3.21 -22.92 13.82
C MET A 1 3.68 -21.48 13.85
N ALA A 2 4.64 -21.11 13.01
CA ALA A 2 5.05 -19.72 12.86
C ALA A 2 3.86 -18.95 12.30
N ASP A 3 3.52 -17.83 12.92
CA ASP A 3 2.47 -16.92 12.47
C ASP A 3 3.01 -16.21 11.20
N ASP A 4 2.63 -16.75 10.05
CA ASP A 4 3.10 -16.33 8.72
C ASP A 4 2.33 -15.09 8.22
N ARG A 5 2.06 -14.14 9.15
CA ARG A 5 1.40 -12.89 8.79
C ARG A 5 2.35 -12.02 8.02
N ILE A 6 1.88 -11.53 6.89
CA ILE A 6 2.57 -10.49 6.14
C ILE A 6 2.68 -9.27 7.05
N THR A 7 3.91 -8.86 7.36
CA THR A 7 4.19 -7.71 8.22
C THR A 7 4.57 -6.47 7.44
N THR A 8 5.07 -6.65 6.21
CA THR A 8 5.46 -5.57 5.29
C THR A 8 4.94 -5.83 3.88
N PHE A 9 4.86 -4.79 3.07
CA PHE A 9 4.54 -4.86 1.64
C PHE A 9 5.15 -3.67 0.91
N ARG A 10 5.31 -3.78 -0.42
CA ARG A 10 5.82 -2.69 -1.25
C ARG A 10 4.66 -1.97 -1.94
N ALA A 11 4.72 -0.64 -1.96
CA ALA A 11 3.77 0.22 -2.64
C ALA A 11 4.49 1.34 -3.40
N PRO A 12 3.85 2.02 -4.37
CA PRO A 12 4.42 3.23 -4.96
C PRO A 12 4.69 4.28 -3.87
N ARG A 13 5.81 4.99 -3.99
CA ARG A 13 6.15 6.08 -3.06
C ARG A 13 5.27 7.29 -3.27
N ALA A 14 4.91 7.57 -4.53
CA ALA A 14 4.06 8.68 -4.91
C ALA A 14 3.32 8.36 -6.22
N ASP A 15 2.21 9.03 -6.43
CA ASP A 15 1.56 9.08 -7.73
C ASP A 15 2.46 9.79 -8.73
N CYS A 16 2.56 9.23 -9.94
CA CYS A 16 3.48 9.74 -10.96
C CYS A 16 2.96 9.46 -12.36
N ASP A 17 3.30 10.36 -13.28
CA ASP A 17 3.07 10.20 -14.71
C ASP A 17 4.41 10.30 -15.44
N ALA A 18 4.67 9.35 -16.34
CA ALA A 18 5.87 9.32 -17.17
C ALA A 18 5.50 9.02 -18.63
N GLU A 19 6.20 9.63 -19.57
CA GLU A 19 5.87 9.45 -20.98
C GLU A 19 7.08 9.13 -21.85
N PHE A 20 6.83 8.41 -22.94
CA PHE A 20 7.79 8.22 -24.01
C PHE A 20 7.10 8.05 -25.36
N THR A 21 7.86 8.11 -26.43
CA THR A 21 7.38 7.97 -27.81
C THR A 21 8.03 6.76 -28.47
N GLU A 22 7.21 5.91 -29.07
CA GLU A 22 7.65 4.76 -29.88
C GLU A 22 6.94 4.79 -31.24
N LYS A 23 7.71 4.81 -32.34
CA LYS A 23 7.19 4.87 -33.73
C LYS A 23 6.06 5.92 -33.89
N ARG A 24 6.30 7.13 -33.41
CA ARG A 24 5.35 8.27 -33.40
C ARG A 24 4.14 8.08 -32.49
N SER A 25 3.92 6.91 -31.89
CA SER A 25 2.91 6.75 -30.86
C SER A 25 3.43 7.27 -29.53
N ARG A 26 2.63 8.07 -28.83
CA ARG A 26 2.93 8.60 -27.49
C ARG A 26 2.26 7.72 -26.45
N PHE A 27 3.04 7.29 -25.46
CA PHE A 27 2.59 6.48 -24.34
C PHE A 27 2.81 7.24 -23.04
N ILE A 28 1.80 7.30 -22.20
CA ILE A 28 1.87 7.92 -20.88
C ILE A 28 1.50 6.86 -19.87
N GLY A 29 2.47 6.43 -19.07
CA GLY A 29 2.28 5.54 -17.93
C GLY A 29 1.95 6.36 -16.69
N SER A 30 0.86 6.04 -16.01
CA SER A 30 0.39 6.72 -14.80
C SER A 30 0.28 5.72 -13.67
N VAL A 31 1.07 5.88 -12.61
CA VAL A 31 0.99 5.11 -11.37
C VAL A 31 0.12 5.84 -10.36
N ARG A 32 -0.78 5.13 -9.72
CA ARG A 32 -1.66 5.63 -8.65
C ARG A 32 -1.71 4.62 -7.50
N THR A 33 -1.71 5.11 -6.28
CA THR A 33 -1.97 4.29 -5.09
C THR A 33 -3.46 4.11 -4.92
N VAL A 34 -3.93 2.88 -4.75
CA VAL A 34 -5.35 2.53 -4.59
C VAL A 34 -5.53 1.45 -3.52
N LEU A 35 -6.55 1.59 -2.69
CA LEU A 35 -6.83 0.66 -1.60
C LEU A 35 -8.02 -0.27 -1.87
N SER A 36 -8.83 0.03 -2.90
CA SER A 36 -9.99 -0.77 -3.30
C SER A 36 -10.19 -0.78 -4.81
N ALA A 37 -10.95 -1.78 -5.30
CA ALA A 37 -11.34 -1.86 -6.70
C ALA A 37 -12.25 -0.70 -7.12
N ASP A 38 -13.10 -0.23 -6.21
CA ASP A 38 -14.00 0.89 -6.46
C ASP A 38 -13.21 2.19 -6.67
N GLU A 39 -12.20 2.44 -5.82
CA GLU A 39 -11.29 3.58 -5.97
C GLU A 39 -10.53 3.51 -7.31
N ALA A 40 -10.01 2.32 -7.68
CA ALA A 40 -9.36 2.13 -8.97
C ALA A 40 -10.32 2.44 -10.13
N ALA A 41 -11.57 1.96 -10.07
CA ALA A 41 -12.59 2.22 -11.09
C ALA A 41 -12.92 3.71 -11.23
N GLU A 42 -13.03 4.43 -10.11
CA GLU A 42 -13.28 5.89 -10.11
C GLU A 42 -12.11 6.67 -10.73
N ILE A 43 -10.89 6.25 -10.46
CA ILE A 43 -9.71 6.86 -11.07
C ILE A 43 -9.67 6.58 -12.57
N ILE A 44 -9.88 5.32 -13.01
CA ILE A 44 -9.87 4.92 -14.43
C ILE A 44 -10.88 5.72 -15.23
N LYS A 45 -12.09 5.95 -14.70
CA LYS A 45 -13.15 6.73 -15.37
C LYS A 45 -12.75 8.16 -15.70
N LYS A 46 -11.81 8.75 -14.94
CA LYS A 46 -11.34 10.13 -15.13
C LYS A 46 -10.28 10.27 -16.24
N PHE A 47 -9.63 9.18 -16.64
CA PHE A 47 -8.53 9.24 -17.62
C PHE A 47 -8.94 9.79 -18.99
N PRO A 48 -10.13 9.49 -19.56
CA PRO A 48 -10.57 10.13 -20.81
C PRO A 48 -10.73 11.66 -20.72
N GLU A 49 -11.00 12.20 -19.53
CA GLU A 49 -11.09 13.64 -19.29
C GLU A 49 -9.71 14.27 -19.13
N ILE A 50 -8.80 13.57 -18.41
CA ILE A 50 -7.40 14.02 -18.19
C ILE A 50 -6.61 13.98 -19.49
N TYR A 51 -6.81 12.94 -20.30
CA TYR A 51 -6.10 12.72 -21.56
C TYR A 51 -7.08 12.60 -22.73
N PRO A 52 -7.74 13.71 -23.12
CA PRO A 52 -8.74 13.70 -24.19
C PRO A 52 -8.09 13.33 -25.53
N LYS A 53 -8.88 12.73 -26.43
CA LYS A 53 -8.47 12.28 -27.77
C LYS A 53 -7.44 11.15 -27.77
N ALA A 54 -7.08 10.56 -26.64
CA ALA A 54 -6.30 9.34 -26.62
C ALA A 54 -7.07 8.17 -27.23
N ASN A 55 -6.38 7.25 -27.87
CA ASN A 55 -7.01 6.09 -28.50
C ASN A 55 -7.37 5.02 -27.46
N HIS A 56 -6.51 4.80 -26.48
CA HIS A 56 -6.67 3.74 -25.49
C HIS A 56 -6.16 4.20 -24.11
N HIS A 57 -6.85 3.71 -23.06
CA HIS A 57 -6.45 3.83 -21.65
C HIS A 57 -6.39 2.43 -21.05
N CYS A 58 -5.33 1.70 -21.35
CA CYS A 58 -5.13 0.33 -20.86
C CYS A 58 -4.66 0.36 -19.41
N TRP A 59 -5.12 -0.57 -18.59
CA TRP A 59 -4.82 -0.52 -17.16
C TRP A 59 -4.66 -1.89 -16.54
N ALA A 60 -3.97 -1.92 -15.40
CA ALA A 60 -3.96 -3.04 -14.47
C ALA A 60 -3.83 -2.55 -13.04
N TYR A 61 -4.38 -3.31 -12.10
CA TYR A 61 -4.17 -3.07 -10.68
C TYR A 61 -3.88 -4.36 -9.92
N ARG A 62 -3.21 -4.20 -8.78
CA ARG A 62 -3.00 -5.22 -7.78
C ARG A 62 -3.24 -4.61 -6.40
N ILE A 63 -4.22 -5.13 -5.66
CA ILE A 63 -4.72 -4.54 -4.41
C ILE A 63 -4.72 -5.59 -3.31
N GLY A 64 -4.30 -5.20 -2.11
CA GLY A 64 -4.27 -6.04 -0.93
C GLY A 64 -3.00 -6.85 -0.79
N THR A 65 -2.78 -7.33 0.42
CA THR A 65 -1.64 -8.16 0.81
C THR A 65 -2.10 -9.61 1.04
N GLY A 66 -1.22 -10.57 0.80
CA GLY A 66 -1.59 -12.00 0.81
C GLY A 66 -2.23 -12.41 -0.50
N THR A 67 -3.51 -12.80 -0.48
CA THR A 67 -4.27 -13.07 -1.72
C THR A 67 -4.69 -11.74 -2.34
N ALA A 68 -3.83 -11.19 -3.19
CA ALA A 68 -4.08 -9.92 -3.84
C ALA A 68 -5.19 -10.02 -4.90
N LEU A 69 -6.06 -9.02 -4.95
CA LEU A 69 -7.01 -8.83 -6.04
C LEU A 69 -6.28 -8.24 -7.24
N GLU A 70 -6.22 -8.98 -8.35
CA GLU A 70 -5.56 -8.57 -9.59
C GLU A 70 -6.58 -8.46 -10.72
N HIS A 71 -6.53 -7.37 -11.46
CA HIS A 71 -7.35 -7.19 -12.67
C HIS A 71 -6.63 -6.34 -13.70
N CYS A 72 -6.96 -6.54 -14.99
CA CYS A 72 -6.37 -5.77 -16.08
C CYS A 72 -7.31 -5.67 -17.29
N SER A 73 -7.08 -4.66 -18.13
CA SER A 73 -7.86 -4.42 -19.34
C SER A 73 -6.97 -3.89 -20.47
N ASP A 74 -7.17 -4.44 -21.64
CA ASP A 74 -6.55 -3.94 -22.86
C ASP A 74 -7.26 -2.71 -23.46
N ALA A 75 -8.47 -2.34 -22.96
CA ALA A 75 -9.23 -1.15 -23.33
C ALA A 75 -9.28 -0.87 -24.86
N GLY A 76 -9.56 -1.91 -25.65
CA GLY A 76 -9.71 -1.83 -27.10
C GLY A 76 -8.40 -2.09 -27.90
N GLU A 77 -7.26 -2.28 -27.25
CA GLU A 77 -6.09 -2.85 -27.92
C GLU A 77 -6.26 -4.36 -28.20
N PRO A 78 -5.49 -4.98 -29.06
CA PRO A 78 -5.53 -6.42 -29.27
C PRO A 78 -5.35 -7.20 -27.97
N SER A 79 -6.12 -8.26 -27.79
CA SER A 79 -6.16 -9.04 -26.53
C SER A 79 -4.78 -9.46 -26.05
N GLY A 80 -4.47 -9.17 -24.78
CA GLY A 80 -3.23 -9.54 -24.11
C GLY A 80 -2.01 -8.69 -24.46
N THR A 81 -2.18 -7.60 -25.25
CA THR A 81 -1.05 -6.77 -25.68
C THR A 81 -0.75 -5.59 -24.76
N ALA A 82 -1.66 -5.25 -23.85
CA ALA A 82 -1.52 -4.10 -22.96
C ALA A 82 -1.74 -4.44 -21.49
N GLY A 83 -2.93 -4.86 -21.09
CA GLY A 83 -3.28 -5.07 -19.69
C GLY A 83 -2.40 -6.11 -18.99
N ARG A 84 -2.16 -7.26 -19.62
CA ARG A 84 -1.26 -8.29 -19.06
C ARG A 84 0.19 -7.83 -18.93
N PRO A 85 0.82 -7.18 -19.94
CA PRO A 85 2.14 -6.56 -19.79
C PRO A 85 2.22 -5.58 -18.61
N ILE A 86 1.22 -4.70 -18.45
CA ILE A 86 1.15 -3.74 -17.35
C ILE A 86 1.09 -4.48 -15.99
N LEU A 87 0.20 -5.48 -15.85
CA LEU A 87 0.11 -6.29 -14.63
C LEU A 87 1.43 -7.02 -14.33
N GLY A 88 2.10 -7.49 -15.36
CA GLY A 88 3.41 -8.14 -15.24
C GLY A 88 4.48 -7.21 -14.65
N VAL A 89 4.42 -5.91 -14.93
CA VAL A 89 5.31 -4.90 -14.33
C VAL A 89 5.00 -4.75 -12.83
N ILE A 90 3.73 -4.57 -12.44
CA ILE A 90 3.32 -4.46 -11.03
C ILE A 90 3.86 -5.67 -10.23
N LYS A 91 3.69 -6.87 -10.79
CA LYS A 91 4.13 -8.13 -10.14
C LYS A 91 5.65 -8.24 -10.04
N ARG A 92 6.39 -7.85 -11.08
CA ARG A 92 7.87 -7.91 -11.08
C ARG A 92 8.48 -6.98 -10.04
N HIS A 93 7.90 -5.80 -9.83
CA HIS A 93 8.31 -4.86 -8.80
C HIS A 93 7.74 -5.20 -7.41
N GLU A 94 6.96 -6.30 -7.29
CA GLU A 94 6.31 -6.76 -6.06
C GLU A 94 5.39 -5.70 -5.43
N LEU A 95 4.88 -4.78 -6.26
CA LEU A 95 3.99 -3.72 -5.78
C LEU A 95 2.61 -4.27 -5.47
N THR A 96 1.97 -3.71 -4.45
CA THR A 96 0.55 -3.89 -4.15
C THR A 96 -0.10 -2.53 -3.88
N ASN A 97 -1.41 -2.50 -3.78
CA ASN A 97 -2.18 -1.26 -3.66
C ASN A 97 -1.85 -0.26 -4.79
N THR A 98 -1.65 -0.81 -6.00
CA THR A 98 -1.14 -0.10 -7.16
C THR A 98 -2.06 -0.26 -8.34
N LEU A 99 -2.45 0.86 -8.95
CA LEU A 99 -3.07 0.95 -10.26
C LEU A 99 -2.05 1.58 -11.22
N ILE A 100 -1.87 0.97 -12.40
CA ILE A 100 -1.17 1.60 -13.52
C ILE A 100 -2.13 1.73 -14.68
N VAL A 101 -2.25 2.94 -15.21
CA VAL A 101 -2.96 3.24 -16.46
C VAL A 101 -1.94 3.66 -17.49
N VAL A 102 -1.96 3.05 -18.67
CA VAL A 102 -1.13 3.47 -19.80
C VAL A 102 -2.05 4.04 -20.88
N THR A 103 -1.93 5.33 -21.10
CA THR A 103 -2.65 6.08 -22.12
C THR A 103 -1.85 6.14 -23.39
N ARG A 104 -2.45 5.80 -24.53
CA ARG A 104 -1.80 5.82 -25.84
C ARG A 104 -2.47 6.77 -26.81
N TYR A 105 -1.63 7.57 -27.49
CA TYR A 105 -1.98 8.30 -28.69
C TYR A 105 -1.30 7.63 -29.89
N PHE A 106 -2.09 7.13 -30.85
CA PHE A 106 -1.57 6.45 -32.03
C PHE A 106 -0.91 7.43 -32.99
N GLY A 107 0.31 7.13 -33.37
CA GLY A 107 1.13 7.98 -34.25
C GLY A 107 1.08 7.62 -35.74
N GLY A 108 0.09 6.83 -36.18
CA GLY A 108 -0.04 6.45 -37.62
C GLY A 108 0.78 5.23 -38.02
N ILE A 109 1.74 4.75 -37.22
CA ILE A 109 2.59 3.59 -37.52
C ILE A 109 2.20 2.43 -36.60
N LYS A 110 1.83 1.29 -37.21
CA LYS A 110 1.48 0.08 -36.44
C LYS A 110 2.73 -0.53 -35.79
N LEU A 111 2.68 -0.81 -34.51
CA LEU A 111 3.75 -1.48 -33.76
C LEU A 111 3.76 -3.00 -33.96
N GLY A 112 2.61 -3.58 -34.29
CA GLY A 112 2.39 -5.03 -34.25
C GLY A 112 2.22 -5.55 -32.82
N VAL A 113 1.80 -6.80 -32.70
CA VAL A 113 1.50 -7.42 -31.37
C VAL A 113 2.71 -7.34 -30.43
N ARG A 114 3.89 -7.74 -30.89
CA ARG A 114 5.11 -7.72 -30.09
C ARG A 114 5.50 -6.31 -29.67
N GLY A 115 5.48 -5.36 -30.63
CA GLY A 115 5.80 -3.97 -30.35
C GLY A 115 4.83 -3.29 -29.39
N LEU A 116 3.53 -3.68 -29.39
CA LEU A 116 2.57 -3.22 -28.39
C LEU A 116 2.91 -3.73 -27.00
N ILE A 117 3.18 -5.03 -26.85
CA ILE A 117 3.56 -5.64 -25.58
C ILE A 117 4.77 -4.92 -24.99
N ASP A 118 5.81 -4.72 -25.80
CA ASP A 118 7.05 -4.08 -25.37
C ASP A 118 6.83 -2.60 -25.00
N ALA A 119 6.00 -1.85 -25.76
CA ALA A 119 5.69 -0.44 -25.50
C ALA A 119 4.85 -0.26 -24.23
N TYR A 120 3.79 -1.06 -24.03
CA TYR A 120 2.96 -0.99 -22.79
C TYR A 120 3.77 -1.36 -21.56
N LYS A 121 4.64 -2.37 -21.67
CA LYS A 121 5.56 -2.74 -20.61
C LYS A 121 6.53 -1.61 -20.29
N ALA A 122 7.17 -1.02 -21.32
CA ALA A 122 8.13 0.07 -21.16
C ALA A 122 7.48 1.31 -20.51
N ALA A 123 6.25 1.68 -20.91
CA ALA A 123 5.52 2.78 -20.29
C ALA A 123 5.24 2.53 -18.80
N ALA A 124 4.81 1.32 -18.46
CA ALA A 124 4.56 0.96 -17.08
C ALA A 124 5.85 0.93 -16.23
N GLU A 125 6.95 0.38 -16.77
CA GLU A 125 8.28 0.38 -16.12
C GLU A 125 8.76 1.79 -15.83
N LEU A 126 8.75 2.66 -16.85
CA LEU A 126 9.19 4.05 -16.70
C LEU A 126 8.40 4.79 -15.61
N ALA A 127 7.07 4.59 -15.57
CA ALA A 127 6.23 5.20 -14.56
C ALA A 127 6.53 4.66 -13.15
N VAL A 128 6.75 3.36 -12.99
CA VAL A 128 7.12 2.74 -11.71
C VAL A 128 8.50 3.21 -11.24
N GLU A 129 9.48 3.27 -12.14
CA GLU A 129 10.82 3.78 -11.82
C GLU A 129 10.77 5.22 -11.32
N GLN A 130 9.98 6.07 -11.97
CA GLN A 130 9.82 7.47 -11.59
C GLN A 130 9.02 7.65 -10.30
N ALA A 131 7.97 6.86 -10.08
CA ALA A 131 7.19 6.87 -8.84
C ALA A 131 8.05 6.41 -7.64
N GLY A 132 9.00 5.52 -7.88
CA GLY A 132 9.75 4.82 -6.86
C GLY A 132 8.87 3.85 -6.05
N ALA A 133 9.50 3.04 -5.22
CA ALA A 133 8.81 2.11 -4.34
C ALA A 133 9.22 2.35 -2.88
N VAL A 134 8.29 2.12 -1.96
CA VAL A 134 8.51 2.20 -0.52
C VAL A 134 8.03 0.92 0.13
N GLU A 135 8.76 0.46 1.14
CA GLU A 135 8.32 -0.62 2.00
C GLU A 135 7.40 -0.07 3.09
N MET A 136 6.20 -0.60 3.15
CA MET A 136 5.17 -0.27 4.13
C MET A 136 5.11 -1.35 5.19
N GLU A 137 4.95 -0.98 6.46
CA GLU A 137 4.83 -1.90 7.58
C GLU A 137 3.44 -1.82 8.21
N PHE A 138 2.85 -2.96 8.54
CA PHE A 138 1.59 -3.00 9.27
C PHE A 138 1.81 -2.73 10.74
N HIS A 139 1.00 -1.84 11.30
CA HIS A 139 0.97 -1.53 12.72
C HIS A 139 -0.39 -1.86 13.34
N ASN A 140 -0.38 -2.31 14.60
CA ASN A 140 -1.55 -2.33 15.45
C ASN A 140 -1.68 -0.99 16.18
N ALA A 141 -2.85 -0.38 16.14
CA ALA A 141 -3.17 0.74 16.99
C ALA A 141 -3.67 0.23 18.34
N LEU A 142 -2.96 0.55 19.41
CA LEU A 142 -3.37 0.26 20.79
C LEU A 142 -3.80 1.56 21.47
N LEU A 143 -4.90 1.50 22.20
CA LEU A 143 -5.35 2.58 23.08
C LEU A 143 -5.16 2.13 24.54
N LEU A 144 -4.29 2.82 25.27
CA LEU A 144 -4.05 2.61 26.68
C LEU A 144 -4.70 3.75 27.46
N ARG A 145 -5.38 3.46 28.55
CA ARG A 145 -5.96 4.47 29.45
C ARG A 145 -5.41 4.27 30.86
N CYS A 146 -5.05 5.37 31.51
CA CYS A 146 -4.59 5.34 32.90
C CYS A 146 -4.93 6.66 33.60
N GLY A 147 -4.99 6.63 34.94
CA GLY A 147 -5.06 7.85 35.72
C GLY A 147 -3.79 8.67 35.67
N TYR A 148 -3.87 9.95 35.98
CA TYR A 148 -2.76 10.89 35.95
C TYR A 148 -1.54 10.43 36.75
N ASP A 149 -1.74 9.76 37.87
CA ASP A 149 -0.68 9.24 38.75
C ASP A 149 0.24 8.23 38.04
N TYR A 150 -0.30 7.52 37.05
CA TYR A 150 0.43 6.49 36.30
C TYR A 150 0.97 6.97 34.93
N SER A 151 0.57 8.16 34.48
CA SER A 151 0.90 8.65 33.13
C SER A 151 2.41 8.74 32.89
N LYS A 152 3.16 9.28 33.86
CA LYS A 152 4.63 9.40 33.78
C LYS A 152 5.32 8.03 33.79
N THR A 153 4.80 7.08 34.57
CA THR A 153 5.33 5.71 34.63
C THR A 153 5.08 4.98 33.32
N LEU A 154 3.90 5.18 32.73
CA LEU A 154 3.54 4.62 31.42
C LEU A 154 4.46 5.17 30.32
N ASP A 155 4.63 6.49 30.22
CA ASP A 155 5.52 7.12 29.25
C ASP A 155 6.96 6.59 29.37
N THR A 156 7.50 6.58 30.59
CA THR A 156 8.84 6.05 30.85
C THR A 156 8.99 4.59 30.43
N THR A 157 7.94 3.78 30.64
CA THR A 157 7.93 2.35 30.29
C THR A 157 7.89 2.16 28.78
N LEU A 158 7.06 2.92 28.08
CA LEU A 158 6.96 2.86 26.62
C LEU A 158 8.28 3.25 25.94
N ARG A 159 8.94 4.33 26.43
CA ARG A 159 10.26 4.74 25.93
C ARG A 159 11.32 3.67 26.22
N LYS A 160 11.34 3.02 27.37
CA LYS A 160 12.23 1.88 27.66
C LYS A 160 11.99 0.69 26.73
N TRP A 161 10.80 0.52 26.19
CA TRP A 161 10.48 -0.51 25.19
C TRP A 161 10.82 -0.09 23.77
N GLY A 162 11.39 1.11 23.57
CA GLY A 162 11.87 1.60 22.28
C GLY A 162 10.81 2.32 21.44
N PHE A 163 9.66 2.71 22.03
CA PHE A 163 8.69 3.53 21.32
C PHE A 163 9.13 5.00 21.30
N THR A 164 9.18 5.59 20.10
CA THR A 164 9.50 7.00 19.87
C THR A 164 8.26 7.88 20.02
N GLU A 165 8.47 9.19 20.16
CA GLU A 165 7.38 10.17 20.26
C GLU A 165 6.45 10.17 19.05
N GLU A 166 6.96 9.87 17.86
CA GLU A 166 6.18 9.77 16.63
C GLU A 166 5.12 8.67 16.69
N ARG A 167 5.37 7.61 17.45
CA ARG A 167 4.50 6.43 17.62
C ARG A 167 3.61 6.52 18.86
N ILE A 168 3.76 7.56 19.68
CA ILE A 168 3.01 7.77 20.92
C ILE A 168 2.23 9.06 20.79
N LYS A 169 0.89 8.99 20.82
CA LYS A 169 0.02 10.16 20.89
C LYS A 169 -0.72 10.13 22.23
N THR A 170 -0.49 11.15 23.06
CA THR A 170 -1.11 11.27 24.38
C THR A 170 -2.18 12.35 24.37
N GLU A 171 -3.36 12.03 24.84
CA GLU A 171 -4.49 12.92 25.02
C GLU A 171 -4.84 12.98 26.51
N TYR A 172 -5.07 14.20 27.01
CA TYR A 172 -5.39 14.47 28.41
C TYR A 172 -6.86 14.87 28.53
N GLY A 173 -7.65 14.14 29.33
CA GLY A 173 -9.07 14.35 29.59
C GLY A 173 -9.39 14.04 31.04
N GLU A 174 -10.50 13.37 31.33
CA GLU A 174 -10.77 12.83 32.69
C GLU A 174 -9.70 11.83 33.10
N ASP A 175 -9.26 11.02 32.13
CA ASP A 175 -8.10 10.11 32.20
C ASP A 175 -7.08 10.46 31.13
N VAL A 176 -5.87 9.92 31.27
CA VAL A 176 -4.83 10.00 30.24
C VAL A 176 -5.01 8.86 29.25
N SER A 177 -5.25 9.18 27.99
CA SER A 177 -5.36 8.24 26.88
C SER A 177 -4.09 8.28 26.03
N VAL A 178 -3.44 7.13 25.83
CA VAL A 178 -2.22 6.98 25.03
C VAL A 178 -2.53 6.07 23.86
N ARG A 179 -2.48 6.63 22.64
CA ARG A 179 -2.54 5.87 21.39
C ARG A 179 -1.12 5.49 20.97
N LEU A 180 -0.91 4.20 20.77
CA LEU A 180 0.38 3.61 20.45
C LEU A 180 0.30 2.83 19.14
N GLU A 181 1.23 3.08 18.22
CA GLU A 181 1.39 2.31 16.99
C GLU A 181 2.46 1.25 17.18
N VAL A 182 2.06 -0.02 17.17
CA VAL A 182 2.95 -1.17 17.40
C VAL A 182 3.13 -1.94 16.10
N PRO A 183 4.37 -2.02 15.56
CA PRO A 183 4.65 -2.82 14.38
C PRO A 183 4.23 -4.28 14.55
N LEU A 184 3.63 -4.89 13.52
CA LEU A 184 3.30 -6.32 13.55
C LEU A 184 4.57 -7.18 13.61
N SER A 185 5.70 -6.68 13.11
CA SER A 185 7.01 -7.32 13.22
C SER A 185 7.53 -7.41 14.66
N MET A 186 7.04 -6.54 15.57
CA MET A 186 7.45 -6.54 16.96
C MET A 186 6.89 -7.78 17.67
N ARG A 187 7.68 -8.83 17.73
CA ARG A 187 7.32 -10.09 18.41
C ARG A 187 6.94 -9.79 19.86
N ARG A 188 5.86 -10.43 20.34
CA ARG A 188 5.51 -10.53 21.76
C ARG A 188 6.76 -10.95 22.54
N SER A 189 7.47 -10.00 23.12
CA SER A 189 8.52 -10.33 24.07
C SER A 189 7.84 -11.04 25.24
N ARG A 190 8.37 -12.20 25.64
CA ARG A 190 7.84 -13.05 26.72
C ARG A 190 7.66 -12.30 28.07
N ARG A 191 8.12 -11.06 28.17
CA ARG A 191 7.99 -10.20 29.36
C ARG A 191 6.57 -9.62 29.56
N CYS A 192 5.77 -9.46 28.50
CA CYS A 192 4.39 -8.93 28.63
C CYS A 192 3.39 -9.95 29.21
N ALA A 193 3.72 -11.26 29.20
CA ALA A 193 2.85 -12.31 29.74
C ALA A 193 2.87 -12.41 31.28
N ARG A 194 3.88 -11.86 31.95
CA ARG A 194 4.00 -11.95 33.44
C ARG A 194 3.16 -10.91 34.21
N ALA A 195 2.65 -9.88 33.55
CA ALA A 195 1.84 -8.85 34.23
C ALA A 195 0.39 -9.28 34.53
N ARG A 196 -0.06 -10.44 34.03
CA ARG A 196 -1.43 -10.95 34.25
C ARG A 196 -1.59 -11.91 35.44
N SER A 197 -0.50 -12.42 36.05
CA SER A 197 -0.59 -13.46 37.06
C SER A 197 -0.51 -12.97 38.50
N SER A 198 -0.41 -11.66 38.78
CA SER A 198 -0.28 -11.14 40.15
C SER A 198 -1.56 -10.52 40.75
N ARG A 199 -2.71 -10.72 40.12
CA ARG A 199 -4.00 -10.22 40.65
C ARG A 199 -5.04 -11.29 40.95
N SER A 200 -4.62 -12.45 41.47
CA SER A 200 -5.60 -13.41 42.02
C SER A 200 -5.01 -14.14 43.21
N ALA A 201 -4.69 -13.41 44.28
CA ALA A 201 -4.49 -13.98 45.61
C ALA A 201 -4.61 -12.87 46.65
N ASN A 202 -5.79 -12.38 46.91
CA ASN A 202 -6.15 -11.84 48.20
C ASN A 202 -7.67 -11.66 48.27
N GLY A 203 -8.26 -12.39 49.08
CA GLY A 203 -9.62 -12.10 49.49
C GLY A 203 -10.44 -13.30 49.88
N THR A 204 -10.46 -13.61 51.07
CA THR A 204 -11.64 -13.81 51.90
C THR A 204 -11.46 -14.99 52.85
N LYS A 205 -10.86 -14.69 53.98
CA LYS A 205 -11.21 -15.38 55.21
C LYS A 205 -12.39 -14.59 55.82
N ARG A 206 -13.56 -15.20 55.88
CA ARG A 206 -14.63 -14.83 56.80
C ARG A 206 -14.74 -15.94 57.87
N ARG A 207 -14.76 -15.49 59.07
CA ARG A 207 -15.32 -16.24 60.21
C ARG A 207 -16.84 -16.29 60.08
#